data_fdaa3aaf6017a372558bb2d1bced65ed
#
_entry.id   fdaa3aaf6017a372558bb2d1bced65ed
#
_cell.length_a   1.000
_cell.length_b   1.000
_cell.length_c   1.000
_cell.angle_alpha   90.00
_cell.angle_beta   90.00
_cell.angle_gamma   90.00
#
_symmetry.space_group_name_H-M   'P 1'
#
loop_
_entity.id
_entity.type
_entity.pdbx_description
1 polymer ?
#
loop_
_entity_poly.entity_id
_entity_poly.type
_entity_poly.pdbx_seq_one_letter_code
_entity_poly.pdbx_strand_id
1 'polypeptide(L)'
;VKMATEFNPEDMYADDDMVITISHLGYIKRTPLTEFRSQARGGIGAKATTARDEDFIEYVHQANMHSTMMFFTEQGRLYWLKVYDIPEGNKQSKGRALQNMINLQKGDKVCAFIHVKNLNDEEYVNNHYLIFVTKNGLMKKTTLEAYSRPRANGIIALGLREDDSLIRVTLTDGESQMLVASYNGKVVRSPENTVRPMGRTAT
;
A
#
# COMPACT_ATOMS: atom_id res chain seq x y z
N VAL A 1 38.11 18.11 12.10
CA VAL A 1 36.75 17.68 12.51
C VAL A 1 36.22 16.81 11.37
N LYS A 2 36.22 15.48 11.55
CA LYS A 2 35.57 14.56 10.60
C LYS A 2 34.08 14.79 10.71
N MET A 3 33.45 15.23 9.61
CA MET A 3 32.00 15.20 9.48
C MET A 3 31.55 13.76 9.76
N ALA A 4 30.68 13.59 10.75
CA ALA A 4 29.96 12.36 10.92
C ALA A 4 29.12 12.15 9.63
N THR A 5 29.42 11.11 8.88
CA THR A 5 28.59 10.67 7.75
C THR A 5 27.21 10.40 8.33
N GLU A 6 26.18 11.08 7.83
CA GLU A 6 24.80 10.80 8.22
C GLU A 6 24.55 9.29 7.95
N PHE A 7 24.20 8.60 9.01
CA PHE A 7 23.86 7.18 8.93
C PHE A 7 22.54 7.02 8.18
N ASN A 8 22.58 6.42 7.00
CA ASN A 8 21.39 6.05 6.26
C ASN A 8 21.03 4.58 6.55
N PRO A 9 19.90 4.29 7.20
CA PRO A 9 19.49 2.91 7.47
C PRO A 9 19.38 2.03 6.22
N GLU A 10 19.11 2.62 5.05
CA GLU A 10 19.05 1.89 3.78
C GLU A 10 20.38 1.23 3.40
N ASP A 11 21.51 1.83 3.79
CA ASP A 11 22.84 1.29 3.50
C ASP A 11 23.11 -0.06 4.21
N MET A 12 22.28 -0.42 5.20
CA MET A 12 22.37 -1.71 5.89
C MET A 12 21.68 -2.86 5.18
N TYR A 13 20.86 -2.56 4.18
CA TYR A 13 20.04 -3.55 3.48
C TYR A 13 20.38 -3.54 2.00
N ALA A 14 20.64 -4.73 1.42
CA ALA A 14 20.66 -4.88 -0.03
C ALA A 14 19.25 -4.62 -0.58
N ASP A 15 19.18 -3.98 -1.76
CA ASP A 15 17.88 -3.68 -2.40
C ASP A 15 17.33 -4.90 -3.15
N ASP A 16 17.09 -5.97 -2.40
CA ASP A 16 16.58 -7.23 -2.90
C ASP A 16 15.06 -7.17 -3.14
N ASP A 17 14.61 -7.98 -4.08
CA ASP A 17 13.19 -8.18 -4.33
C ASP A 17 12.55 -9.02 -3.23
N MET A 18 11.48 -8.49 -2.66
CA MET A 18 10.70 -9.09 -1.59
C MET A 18 9.25 -9.30 -2.01
N VAL A 19 8.61 -10.27 -1.39
CA VAL A 19 7.17 -10.47 -1.45
C VAL A 19 6.57 -10.08 -0.10
N ILE A 20 5.71 -9.09 -0.10
CA ILE A 20 4.95 -8.64 1.07
C ILE A 20 3.61 -9.36 1.06
N THR A 21 3.31 -10.07 2.13
CA THR A 21 2.01 -10.74 2.32
C THR A 21 1.30 -10.17 3.53
N ILE A 22 -0.01 -9.95 3.38
CA ILE A 22 -0.87 -9.45 4.44
C ILE A 22 -2.07 -10.37 4.54
N SER A 23 -2.30 -10.92 5.74
CA SER A 23 -3.41 -11.81 5.99
C SER A 23 -4.70 -11.05 6.31
N HIS A 24 -5.83 -11.74 6.20
CA HIS A 24 -7.15 -11.22 6.55
C HIS A 24 -7.22 -10.70 7.99
N LEU A 25 -6.56 -11.37 8.92
CA LEU A 25 -6.46 -10.95 10.33
C LEU A 25 -5.43 -9.84 10.58
N GLY A 26 -4.78 -9.31 9.53
CA GLY A 26 -3.87 -8.18 9.61
C GLY A 26 -2.43 -8.55 10.02
N TYR A 27 -1.98 -9.76 9.74
CA TYR A 27 -0.57 -10.13 9.91
C TYR A 27 0.22 -9.84 8.65
N ILE A 28 1.35 -9.18 8.80
CA ILE A 28 2.24 -8.77 7.71
C ILE A 28 3.62 -9.40 7.85
N LYS A 29 4.21 -9.80 6.73
CA LYS A 29 5.60 -10.25 6.62
C LYS A 29 6.17 -9.91 5.26
N ARG A 30 7.50 -9.86 5.17
CA ARG A 30 8.24 -9.91 3.91
C ARG A 30 8.97 -11.24 3.76
N THR A 31 9.00 -11.76 2.55
CA THR A 31 9.70 -12.99 2.21
C THR A 31 10.56 -12.73 0.98
N PRO A 32 11.85 -13.14 0.94
CA PRO A 32 12.67 -13.00 -0.25
C PRO A 32 12.01 -13.64 -1.48
N LEU A 33 12.01 -12.94 -2.61
CA LEU A 33 11.39 -13.45 -3.84
C LEU A 33 12.00 -14.79 -4.27
N THR A 34 13.27 -15.02 -3.94
CA THR A 34 13.99 -16.26 -4.22
C THR A 34 13.38 -17.50 -3.58
N GLU A 35 12.59 -17.35 -2.51
CA GLU A 35 11.85 -18.47 -1.90
C GLU A 35 10.66 -18.93 -2.77
N PHE A 36 10.22 -18.12 -3.74
CA PHE A 36 9.14 -18.45 -4.66
C PHE A 36 9.75 -18.99 -5.97
N ARG A 37 9.68 -20.32 -6.14
CA ARG A 37 10.21 -20.97 -7.36
C ARG A 37 9.23 -20.82 -8.51
N SER A 38 9.75 -20.52 -9.69
CA SER A 38 9.00 -20.67 -10.93
C SER A 38 8.56 -22.12 -11.13
N GLN A 39 7.28 -22.36 -11.46
CA GLN A 39 6.75 -23.67 -11.75
C GLN A 39 6.44 -23.81 -13.25
N ALA A 40 6.80 -24.97 -13.82
CA ALA A 40 6.43 -25.34 -15.18
C ALA A 40 4.95 -25.80 -15.23
N ARG A 41 4.40 -25.97 -16.43
CA ARG A 41 3.06 -26.51 -16.64
C ARG A 41 2.89 -27.86 -15.92
N GLY A 42 1.79 -28.01 -15.17
CA GLY A 42 1.50 -29.21 -14.40
C GLY A 42 2.13 -29.28 -13.00
N GLY A 43 2.82 -28.21 -12.57
CA GLY A 43 3.32 -28.09 -11.21
C GLY A 43 2.18 -27.89 -10.18
N ILE A 44 2.35 -28.45 -8.97
CA ILE A 44 1.46 -28.17 -7.83
C ILE A 44 1.84 -26.80 -7.29
N GLY A 45 0.87 -25.88 -7.18
CA GLY A 45 1.09 -24.53 -6.67
C GLY A 45 1.81 -24.49 -5.33
N ALA A 46 2.59 -23.45 -5.07
CA ALA A 46 3.24 -23.24 -3.78
C ALA A 46 2.29 -22.54 -2.80
N LYS A 47 2.19 -23.05 -1.57
CA LYS A 47 1.48 -22.34 -0.50
C LYS A 47 2.33 -21.16 -0.03
N ALA A 48 1.79 -19.94 -0.02
CA ALA A 48 2.48 -18.75 0.44
C ALA A 48 2.59 -18.66 1.97
N THR A 49 1.77 -19.40 2.69
CA THR A 49 1.77 -19.46 4.15
C THR A 49 0.97 -20.68 4.65
N THR A 50 1.23 -21.09 5.88
CA THR A 50 0.36 -21.97 6.64
C THR A 50 -0.56 -21.08 7.47
N ALA A 51 -1.76 -20.81 6.98
CA ALA A 51 -2.77 -20.09 7.75
C ALA A 51 -3.42 -21.02 8.78
N ARG A 52 -3.88 -20.46 9.90
CA ARG A 52 -4.86 -21.14 10.77
C ARG A 52 -6.19 -21.22 10.01
N ASP A 53 -7.07 -22.11 10.38
CA ASP A 53 -8.35 -22.37 9.69
C ASP A 53 -9.23 -21.10 9.47
N GLU A 54 -8.97 -20.01 10.19
CA GLU A 54 -9.72 -18.75 10.13
C GLU A 54 -8.95 -17.60 9.49
N ASP A 55 -7.69 -17.78 9.07
CA ASP A 55 -6.86 -16.74 8.45
C ASP A 55 -6.38 -17.17 7.07
N PHE A 56 -6.31 -16.23 6.14
CA PHE A 56 -5.84 -16.44 4.76
C PHE A 56 -5.09 -15.21 4.26
N ILE A 57 -4.24 -15.40 3.25
CA ILE A 57 -3.56 -14.29 2.60
C ILE A 57 -4.57 -13.51 1.75
N GLU A 58 -4.76 -12.26 2.10
CA GLU A 58 -5.67 -11.35 1.40
C GLU A 58 -4.94 -10.48 0.38
N TYR A 59 -3.70 -10.06 0.68
CA TYR A 59 -2.91 -9.20 -0.19
C TYR A 59 -1.49 -9.75 -0.38
N VAL A 60 -1.01 -9.67 -1.62
CA VAL A 60 0.35 -10.02 -2.01
C VAL A 60 0.91 -8.89 -2.87
N HIS A 61 2.07 -8.34 -2.49
CA HIS A 61 2.77 -7.31 -3.22
C HIS A 61 4.23 -7.70 -3.43
N GLN A 62 4.75 -7.48 -4.62
CA GLN A 62 6.19 -7.50 -4.85
C GLN A 62 6.73 -6.09 -4.63
N ALA A 63 7.81 -5.97 -3.88
CA ALA A 63 8.46 -4.70 -3.58
C ALA A 63 9.96 -4.89 -3.35
N ASN A 64 10.75 -3.84 -3.60
CA ASN A 64 12.15 -3.83 -3.25
C ASN A 64 12.34 -3.47 -1.78
N MET A 65 13.48 -3.85 -1.21
CA MET A 65 13.78 -3.63 0.20
C MET A 65 13.78 -2.15 0.61
N HIS A 66 14.21 -1.25 -0.30
CA HIS A 66 14.26 0.20 -0.06
C HIS A 66 12.94 0.92 -0.39
N SER A 67 11.95 0.21 -0.90
CA SER A 67 10.65 0.77 -1.21
C SER A 67 9.84 1.11 0.03
N THR A 68 8.81 1.93 -0.15
CA THR A 68 7.86 2.30 0.90
C THR A 68 6.50 1.67 0.63
N MET A 69 5.90 1.08 1.65
CA MET A 69 4.51 0.64 1.64
C MET A 69 3.64 1.69 2.29
N MET A 70 2.55 2.06 1.63
CA MET A 70 1.54 2.99 2.12
C MET A 70 0.28 2.21 2.49
N PHE A 71 -0.24 2.46 3.69
CA PHE A 71 -1.42 1.80 4.24
C PHE A 71 -2.53 2.81 4.42
N PHE A 72 -3.63 2.63 3.70
CA PHE A 72 -4.80 3.49 3.80
C PHE A 72 -5.89 2.79 4.59
N THR A 73 -6.58 3.55 5.45
CA THR A 73 -7.63 3.01 6.31
C THR A 73 -9.02 3.41 5.85
N GLU A 74 -10.04 2.68 6.30
CA GLU A 74 -11.45 2.96 6.02
C GLU A 74 -11.88 4.35 6.50
N GLN A 75 -11.27 4.86 7.59
CA GLN A 75 -11.49 6.21 8.11
C GLN A 75 -10.68 7.30 7.39
N GLY A 76 -9.99 6.96 6.30
CA GLY A 76 -9.27 7.90 5.46
C GLY A 76 -7.91 8.35 5.99
N ARG A 77 -7.27 7.53 6.81
CA ARG A 77 -5.90 7.78 7.27
C ARG A 77 -4.87 7.04 6.44
N LEU A 78 -3.65 7.57 6.45
CA LEU A 78 -2.49 6.99 5.78
C LEU A 78 -1.36 6.78 6.78
N TYR A 79 -0.72 5.61 6.69
CA TYR A 79 0.52 5.25 7.39
C TYR A 79 1.54 4.73 6.39
N TRP A 80 2.84 4.84 6.74
CA TRP A 80 3.95 4.35 5.91
C TRP A 80 4.83 3.39 6.70
N LEU A 81 5.37 2.40 6.00
CA LEU A 81 6.47 1.56 6.45
C LEU A 81 7.47 1.39 5.31
N LYS A 82 8.76 1.47 5.63
CA LYS A 82 9.79 0.98 4.73
C LYS A 82 9.71 -0.54 4.66
N VAL A 83 9.99 -1.13 3.49
CA VAL A 83 9.94 -2.59 3.34
C VAL A 83 10.90 -3.28 4.29
N TYR A 84 12.09 -2.71 4.54
CA TYR A 84 13.06 -3.27 5.49
C TYR A 84 12.58 -3.25 6.96
N ASP A 85 11.61 -2.43 7.33
CA ASP A 85 11.00 -2.42 8.66
C ASP A 85 9.93 -3.52 8.84
N ILE A 86 9.45 -4.10 7.74
CA ILE A 86 8.51 -5.22 7.79
C ILE A 86 9.26 -6.49 8.19
N PRO A 87 8.76 -7.27 9.17
CA PRO A 87 9.48 -8.45 9.64
C PRO A 87 9.67 -9.48 8.54
N GLU A 88 10.90 -9.99 8.45
CA GLU A 88 11.20 -11.10 7.55
C GLU A 88 10.62 -12.39 8.09
N GLY A 89 10.07 -13.19 7.19
CA GLY A 89 9.51 -14.49 7.50
C GLY A 89 9.61 -15.43 6.33
N ASN A 90 9.72 -16.73 6.63
CA ASN A 90 9.59 -17.77 5.63
C ASN A 90 8.10 -18.00 5.26
N LYS A 91 7.83 -18.87 4.29
CA LYS A 91 6.47 -19.18 3.86
C LYS A 91 5.54 -19.68 4.96
N GLN A 92 6.10 -20.29 6.01
CA GLN A 92 5.34 -20.90 7.11
C GLN A 92 5.10 -19.93 8.27
N SER A 93 5.87 -18.86 8.37
CA SER A 93 5.74 -17.88 9.45
C SER A 93 4.46 -17.06 9.30
N LYS A 94 3.88 -16.70 10.45
CA LYS A 94 2.67 -15.87 10.51
C LYS A 94 2.95 -14.39 10.23
N GLY A 95 4.18 -13.92 10.52
CA GLY A 95 4.50 -12.51 10.51
C GLY A 95 4.10 -11.80 11.80
N ARG A 96 3.99 -10.48 11.75
CA ARG A 96 3.62 -9.60 12.88
C ARG A 96 2.28 -8.91 12.63
N ALA A 97 1.53 -8.66 13.68
CA ALA A 97 0.30 -7.88 13.57
C ALA A 97 0.61 -6.44 13.12
N LEU A 98 -0.02 -6.00 12.04
CA LEU A 98 0.18 -4.68 11.45
C LEU A 98 -0.12 -3.55 12.45
N GLN A 99 -1.12 -3.73 13.31
CA GLN A 99 -1.47 -2.78 14.37
C GLN A 99 -0.33 -2.52 15.38
N ASN A 100 0.66 -3.40 15.48
CA ASN A 100 1.85 -3.22 16.32
C ASN A 100 2.99 -2.48 15.58
N MET A 101 2.83 -2.23 14.30
CA MET A 101 3.84 -1.60 13.45
C MET A 101 3.44 -0.20 13.01
N ILE A 102 2.14 0.06 12.90
CA ILE A 102 1.56 1.36 12.61
C ILE A 102 0.62 1.78 13.74
N ASN A 103 0.49 3.08 13.96
CA ASN A 103 -0.33 3.63 15.04
C ASN A 103 -1.81 3.67 14.65
N LEU A 104 -2.35 2.47 14.33
CA LEU A 104 -3.73 2.32 13.88
C LEU A 104 -4.70 2.74 14.98
N GLN A 105 -5.65 3.61 14.65
CA GLN A 105 -6.67 4.04 15.61
C GLN A 105 -7.63 2.90 15.95
N LYS A 106 -8.12 2.91 17.20
CA LYS A 106 -9.07 1.89 17.65
C LYS A 106 -10.33 1.89 16.77
N GLY A 107 -10.68 0.73 16.24
CA GLY A 107 -11.85 0.56 15.39
C GLY A 107 -11.63 0.93 13.93
N ASP A 108 -10.45 1.40 13.54
CA ASP A 108 -10.09 1.62 12.15
C ASP A 108 -9.50 0.35 11.53
N LYS A 109 -9.63 0.20 10.21
CA LYS A 109 -9.16 -0.96 9.46
C LYS A 109 -8.43 -0.50 8.20
N VAL A 110 -7.31 -1.13 7.91
CA VAL A 110 -6.60 -0.93 6.63
C VAL A 110 -7.43 -1.54 5.50
N CYS A 111 -7.70 -0.76 4.46
CA CYS A 111 -8.50 -1.16 3.31
C CYS A 111 -7.72 -1.14 1.99
N ALA A 112 -6.56 -0.49 1.94
CA ALA A 112 -5.73 -0.42 0.74
C ALA A 112 -4.24 -0.37 1.06
N PHE A 113 -3.45 -0.96 0.17
CA PHE A 113 -1.99 -1.04 0.25
C PHE A 113 -1.41 -0.56 -1.07
N ILE A 114 -0.49 0.39 -1.02
CA ILE A 114 0.19 0.93 -2.19
C ILE A 114 1.69 0.78 -2.00
N HIS A 115 2.36 0.21 -2.99
CA HIS A 115 3.80 0.15 -3.09
C HIS A 115 4.32 1.38 -3.85
N VAL A 116 5.28 2.09 -3.26
CA VAL A 116 5.95 3.25 -3.87
C VAL A 116 7.45 3.01 -3.86
N LYS A 117 8.06 3.13 -5.03
CA LYS A 117 9.50 2.86 -5.20
C LYS A 117 10.37 3.85 -4.43
N ASN A 118 10.10 5.14 -4.57
CA ASN A 118 10.88 6.19 -3.90
C ASN A 118 10.02 7.47 -3.73
N LEU A 119 9.73 7.82 -2.48
CA LEU A 119 9.02 9.06 -2.15
C LEU A 119 9.89 10.33 -2.21
N ASN A 120 11.22 10.20 -2.27
CA ASN A 120 12.16 11.31 -2.37
C ASN A 120 12.46 11.71 -3.83
N ASP A 121 12.00 10.95 -4.81
CA ASP A 121 12.11 11.28 -6.22
C ASP A 121 11.03 12.30 -6.59
N GLU A 122 11.42 13.57 -6.73
CA GLU A 122 10.50 14.67 -7.03
C GLU A 122 9.77 14.49 -8.37
N GLU A 123 10.45 14.00 -9.39
CA GLU A 123 9.84 13.73 -10.68
C GLU A 123 8.77 12.65 -10.56
N TYR A 124 9.08 11.56 -9.87
CA TYR A 124 8.15 10.47 -9.64
C TYR A 124 6.91 10.91 -8.88
N VAL A 125 7.05 11.58 -7.74
CA VAL A 125 5.90 11.96 -6.89
C VAL A 125 5.04 13.06 -7.51
N ASN A 126 5.59 13.91 -8.38
CA ASN A 126 4.84 14.96 -9.08
C ASN A 126 4.11 14.43 -10.33
N ASN A 127 4.53 13.30 -10.89
CA ASN A 127 3.95 12.70 -12.09
C ASN A 127 3.08 11.45 -11.79
N HIS A 128 2.90 11.12 -10.53
CA HIS A 128 2.01 10.03 -10.10
C HIS A 128 0.88 10.59 -9.22
N TYR A 129 -0.23 9.86 -9.22
CA TYR A 129 -1.45 10.27 -8.52
C TYR A 129 -2.01 9.08 -7.74
N LEU A 130 -2.75 9.41 -6.67
CA LEU A 130 -3.59 8.47 -5.96
C LEU A 130 -5.06 8.79 -6.29
N ILE A 131 -5.77 7.76 -6.70
CA ILE A 131 -7.22 7.82 -6.91
C ILE A 131 -7.87 7.08 -5.75
N PHE A 132 -8.74 7.80 -5.05
CA PHE A 132 -9.50 7.31 -3.90
C PHE A 132 -10.95 7.09 -4.33
N VAL A 133 -11.53 5.99 -3.89
CA VAL A 133 -12.95 5.69 -4.10
C VAL A 133 -13.59 5.38 -2.76
N THR A 134 -14.71 6.02 -2.46
CA THR A 134 -15.46 5.83 -1.23
C THR A 134 -16.65 4.89 -1.42
N LYS A 135 -17.16 4.37 -0.30
CA LYS A 135 -18.33 3.47 -0.28
C LYS A 135 -19.58 4.12 -0.92
N ASN A 136 -19.76 5.43 -0.72
CA ASN A 136 -20.88 6.18 -1.29
C ASN A 136 -20.65 6.64 -2.74
N GLY A 137 -19.57 6.15 -3.39
CA GLY A 137 -19.30 6.38 -4.80
C GLY A 137 -18.62 7.72 -5.12
N LEU A 138 -18.04 8.38 -4.11
CA LEU A 138 -17.21 9.56 -4.36
C LEU A 138 -15.82 9.13 -4.85
N MET A 139 -15.29 9.88 -5.79
CA MET A 139 -13.96 9.68 -6.34
C MET A 139 -13.14 10.96 -6.19
N LYS A 140 -11.89 10.81 -5.78
CA LYS A 140 -10.94 11.90 -5.64
C LYS A 140 -9.59 11.50 -6.20
N LYS A 141 -8.93 12.45 -6.87
CA LYS A 141 -7.56 12.32 -7.36
C LYS A 141 -6.67 13.32 -6.65
N THR A 142 -5.51 12.89 -6.17
CA THR A 142 -4.53 13.75 -5.50
C THR A 142 -3.13 13.35 -5.96
N THR A 143 -2.24 14.33 -6.15
CA THR A 143 -0.85 14.07 -6.53
C THR A 143 -0.14 13.30 -5.41
N LEU A 144 0.70 12.34 -5.78
CA LEU A 144 1.46 11.52 -4.83
C LEU A 144 2.37 12.37 -3.93
N GLU A 145 2.86 13.52 -4.43
CA GLU A 145 3.67 14.48 -3.67
C GLU A 145 3.01 14.89 -2.36
N ALA A 146 1.69 15.06 -2.32
CA ALA A 146 0.94 15.40 -1.10
C ALA A 146 1.11 14.38 0.05
N TYR A 147 1.61 13.20 -0.25
CA TYR A 147 1.81 12.06 0.66
C TYR A 147 3.29 11.66 0.77
N SER A 148 4.22 12.47 0.25
CA SER A 148 5.65 12.12 0.16
C SER A 148 6.43 12.37 1.46
N ARG A 149 5.78 12.89 2.51
CA ARG A 149 6.41 13.20 3.80
C ARG A 149 5.85 12.33 4.91
N PRO A 150 6.45 11.13 5.14
CA PRO A 150 6.00 10.20 6.16
C PRO A 150 5.99 10.79 7.57
N ARG A 151 4.99 10.43 8.36
CA ARG A 151 4.88 10.76 9.79
C ARG A 151 4.50 9.51 10.58
N ALA A 152 5.16 9.29 11.72
CA ALA A 152 4.96 8.10 12.56
C ALA A 152 3.50 7.89 12.98
N ASN A 153 2.77 8.98 13.26
CA ASN A 153 1.36 8.93 13.67
C ASN A 153 0.37 8.91 12.50
N GLY A 154 0.87 8.78 11.28
CA GLY A 154 0.05 8.88 10.09
C GLY A 154 -0.49 10.28 9.83
N ILE A 155 -1.23 10.42 8.73
CA ILE A 155 -1.92 11.65 8.34
C ILE A 155 -3.35 11.35 7.89
N ILE A 156 -4.17 12.38 7.80
CA ILE A 156 -5.45 12.31 7.09
C ILE A 156 -5.14 12.29 5.59
N ALA A 157 -5.53 11.23 4.89
CA ALA A 157 -5.30 11.07 3.46
C ALA A 157 -6.35 11.79 2.61
N LEU A 158 -7.61 11.81 3.08
CA LEU A 158 -8.72 12.54 2.44
C LEU A 158 -9.77 12.90 3.49
N GLY A 159 -10.55 13.96 3.21
CA GLY A 159 -11.79 14.22 3.93
C GLY A 159 -12.86 13.21 3.56
N LEU A 160 -13.54 12.65 4.53
CA LEU A 160 -14.71 11.79 4.32
C LEU A 160 -15.96 12.51 4.80
N ARG A 161 -17.07 12.31 4.10
CA ARG A 161 -18.39 12.75 4.56
C ARG A 161 -18.86 11.87 5.71
N GLU A 162 -19.79 12.36 6.47
CA GLU A 162 -20.49 11.58 7.49
C GLU A 162 -21.11 10.32 6.85
N ASP A 163 -21.00 9.19 7.52
CA ASP A 163 -21.45 7.86 7.05
C ASP A 163 -20.78 7.33 5.77
N ASP A 164 -19.65 7.90 5.36
CA ASP A 164 -18.85 7.37 4.25
C ASP A 164 -17.55 6.73 4.76
N SER A 165 -16.97 5.87 3.93
CA SER A 165 -15.70 5.21 4.22
C SER A 165 -14.88 5.03 2.94
N LEU A 166 -13.56 5.02 3.09
CA LEU A 166 -12.67 4.68 2.00
C LEU A 166 -12.73 3.17 1.73
N ILE A 167 -12.87 2.80 0.46
CA ILE A 167 -12.90 1.39 0.06
C ILE A 167 -11.75 1.00 -0.86
N ARG A 168 -11.19 1.94 -1.61
CA ARG A 168 -10.12 1.67 -2.56
C ARG A 168 -9.21 2.86 -2.79
N VAL A 169 -7.92 2.57 -2.97
CA VAL A 169 -6.91 3.51 -3.43
C VAL A 169 -6.11 2.86 -4.54
N THR A 170 -5.81 3.61 -5.59
CA THR A 170 -5.01 3.13 -6.73
C THR A 170 -3.96 4.18 -7.08
N LEU A 171 -2.72 3.74 -7.29
CA LEU A 171 -1.64 4.56 -7.82
C LEU A 171 -1.74 4.60 -9.36
N THR A 172 -1.64 5.78 -9.93
CA THR A 172 -1.73 6.02 -11.38
C THR A 172 -0.65 6.98 -11.87
N ASP A 173 -0.42 6.99 -13.18
CA ASP A 173 0.55 7.86 -13.86
C ASP A 173 -0.09 9.10 -14.54
N GLY A 174 -1.39 9.29 -14.38
CA GLY A 174 -2.13 10.41 -14.97
C GLY A 174 -2.74 10.12 -16.34
N GLU A 175 -2.36 9.03 -17.01
CA GLU A 175 -2.77 8.68 -18.38
C GLU A 175 -3.64 7.42 -18.45
N SER A 176 -3.93 6.81 -17.32
CA SER A 176 -4.66 5.55 -17.23
C SER A 176 -6.14 5.71 -17.61
N GLN A 177 -6.77 4.57 -17.93
CA GLN A 177 -8.22 4.48 -18.08
C GLN A 177 -8.83 3.95 -16.79
N MET A 178 -9.88 4.64 -16.32
CA MET A 178 -10.63 4.22 -15.15
C MET A 178 -11.86 3.42 -15.57
N LEU A 179 -12.07 2.29 -14.92
CA LEU A 179 -13.26 1.48 -15.06
C LEU A 179 -13.97 1.43 -13.71
N VAL A 180 -15.15 1.99 -13.64
CA VAL A 180 -15.96 2.03 -12.41
C VAL A 180 -17.22 1.18 -12.64
N ALA A 181 -17.36 0.13 -11.84
CA ALA A 181 -18.54 -0.72 -11.84
C ALA A 181 -19.39 -0.45 -10.60
N SER A 182 -20.68 -0.24 -10.79
CA SER A 182 -21.63 -0.10 -9.68
C SER A 182 -22.20 -1.45 -9.28
N TYR A 183 -22.73 -1.55 -8.06
CA TYR A 183 -23.42 -2.73 -7.56
C TYR A 183 -24.56 -3.21 -8.48
N ASN A 184 -25.25 -2.27 -9.15
CA ASN A 184 -26.34 -2.58 -10.07
C ASN A 184 -25.87 -2.98 -11.48
N GLY A 185 -24.60 -3.34 -11.66
CA GLY A 185 -24.07 -3.83 -12.92
C GLY A 185 -23.81 -2.75 -13.99
N LYS A 186 -23.92 -1.47 -13.66
CA LYS A 186 -23.54 -0.40 -14.57
C LYS A 186 -22.02 -0.21 -14.52
N VAL A 187 -21.42 -0.10 -15.71
CA VAL A 187 -19.96 0.11 -15.85
C VAL A 187 -19.74 1.39 -16.66
N VAL A 188 -18.88 2.25 -16.15
CA VAL A 188 -18.44 3.47 -16.83
C VAL A 188 -16.93 3.39 -17.05
N ARG A 189 -16.48 3.66 -18.26
CA ARG A 189 -15.08 3.84 -18.61
C ARG A 189 -14.82 5.31 -18.86
N SER A 190 -13.79 5.86 -18.22
CA SER A 190 -13.39 7.25 -18.35
C SER A 190 -11.87 7.40 -18.35
N PRO A 191 -11.29 8.29 -19.19
CA PRO A 191 -9.89 8.63 -19.07
C PRO A 191 -9.61 9.30 -17.72
N GLU A 192 -8.48 8.97 -17.10
CA GLU A 192 -8.08 9.53 -15.81
C GLU A 192 -7.92 11.06 -15.83
N ASN A 193 -7.49 11.62 -16.95
CA ASN A 193 -7.29 13.07 -17.11
C ASN A 193 -8.60 13.89 -17.02
N THR A 194 -9.77 13.26 -17.10
CA THR A 194 -11.07 13.91 -16.87
C THR A 194 -11.29 14.23 -15.38
N VAL A 195 -10.55 13.58 -14.47
CA VAL A 195 -10.61 13.86 -13.03
C VAL A 195 -9.49 14.84 -12.66
N ARG A 196 -9.89 16.05 -12.28
CA ARG A 196 -8.94 17.09 -11.86
C ARG A 196 -8.30 16.72 -10.53
N PRO A 197 -6.96 16.82 -10.40
CA PRO A 197 -6.29 16.65 -9.11
C PRO A 197 -6.75 17.71 -8.09
N MET A 198 -6.96 17.27 -6.87
CA MET A 198 -7.40 18.11 -5.75
C MET A 198 -6.42 18.01 -4.58
N GLY A 199 -6.45 18.97 -3.68
CA GLY A 199 -5.65 18.93 -2.46
C GLY A 199 -6.06 17.80 -1.53
N ARG A 200 -5.15 17.39 -0.64
CA ARG A 200 -5.31 16.25 0.27
C ARG A 200 -6.55 16.35 1.17
N THR A 201 -6.84 17.52 1.69
CA THR A 201 -7.97 17.75 2.62
C THR A 201 -9.31 18.03 1.95
N ALA A 202 -9.35 18.15 0.62
CA ALA A 202 -10.62 18.29 -0.10
C ALA A 202 -11.47 17.03 0.07
N THR A 203 -12.78 17.23 0.07
CA THR A 203 -13.79 16.16 0.20
C THR A 203 -14.45 15.88 -1.12
#